data_83be2b7cc69eeeb10ea5eb77c1dd70fd
#
_entry.id   83be2b7cc69eeeb10ea5eb77c1dd70fd
#
_cell.length_a   1.000
_cell.length_b   1.000
_cell.length_c   1.000
_cell.angle_alpha   90.00
_cell.angle_beta   90.00
_cell.angle_gamma   90.00
#
_symmetry.space_group_name_H-M   'P 1'
#
loop_
_entity.id
_entity.type
_entity.pdbx_description
1 polymer ?
#
loop_
_entity_poly.entity_id
_entity_poly.type
_entity_poly.pdbx_seq_one_letter_code
_entity_poly.pdbx_strand_id
1 'polypeptide(L)'
;MKIAIIGAGISGLSAALVLEKNGFKADIYEQNALVGDHYSHVGVVLKMAYRSISNEPLDYLNKLLDINLAPLEIINNLIIHSQNSKAEVKKEVIGYSFIIGPEPNSLMNQIAKELKYTKILYEQRETIENLRQRYDYVIVATGSRSEDYVSDQYLQDWQQYLVAYSRVAKIYGKFNPNTAMVWGNKEILKDGYAFLAPFSNQIASLYVTVPHIGGWEELNQCWKDFLATENILGQYTLLGTYDRTHVSAHSANASWENCLFVGDQGCFLDPFLGLGGATAVASGAMAARSIIENTSYDELVKEYKKVIGVMGKARNFYDSIDDPTFDKIVKAENNALLKKLIYGTNVDWLKYGTLPIGPFVKKKQSPDFHDTFSSPTK
;
A
#
# COMPACT_ATOMS: atom_id res chain seq x y z
N MET A 1 2.80 -8.57 31.48
CA MET A 1 3.17 -8.81 30.08
C MET A 1 3.81 -7.55 29.54
N LYS A 2 5.00 -7.65 28.97
CA LYS A 2 5.77 -6.56 28.36
C LYS A 2 5.66 -6.67 26.86
N ILE A 3 5.26 -5.60 26.17
CA ILE A 3 5.07 -5.56 24.72
C ILE A 3 5.91 -4.42 24.16
N ALA A 4 6.70 -4.70 23.13
CA ALA A 4 7.42 -3.69 22.35
C ALA A 4 6.84 -3.59 20.95
N ILE A 5 6.90 -2.39 20.37
CA ILE A 5 6.53 -2.11 18.98
C ILE A 5 7.70 -1.39 18.34
N ILE A 6 8.21 -1.87 17.21
CA ILE A 6 9.28 -1.25 16.43
C ILE A 6 8.64 -0.47 15.27
N GLY A 7 8.61 0.85 15.40
CA GLY A 7 8.06 1.78 14.41
C GLY A 7 6.69 2.36 14.80
N ALA A 8 6.59 3.68 14.80
CA ALA A 8 5.35 4.45 15.00
C ALA A 8 4.66 4.79 13.66
N GLY A 9 4.68 3.87 12.71
CA GLY A 9 3.91 3.94 11.47
C GLY A 9 2.45 3.53 11.65
N ILE A 10 1.68 3.47 10.55
CA ILE A 10 0.25 3.14 10.57
C ILE A 10 -0.02 1.83 11.33
N SER A 11 0.73 0.76 11.04
CA SER A 11 0.49 -0.55 11.64
C SER A 11 0.90 -0.62 13.11
N GLY A 12 2.04 0.00 13.47
CA GLY A 12 2.50 0.05 14.87
C GLY A 12 1.56 0.85 15.76
N LEU A 13 1.12 2.02 15.30
CA LEU A 13 0.14 2.85 16.03
C LEU A 13 -1.22 2.17 16.15
N SER A 14 -1.67 1.46 15.10
CA SER A 14 -2.91 0.69 15.15
C SER A 14 -2.86 -0.42 16.19
N ALA A 15 -1.73 -1.15 16.26
CA ALA A 15 -1.52 -2.16 17.30
C ALA A 15 -1.50 -1.54 18.70
N ALA A 16 -0.76 -0.45 18.87
CA ALA A 16 -0.67 0.26 20.14
C ALA A 16 -2.04 0.73 20.65
N LEU A 17 -2.86 1.31 19.76
CA LEU A 17 -4.18 1.81 20.11
C LEU A 17 -5.12 0.68 20.57
N VAL A 18 -5.15 -0.44 19.83
CA VAL A 18 -5.98 -1.58 20.20
C VAL A 18 -5.50 -2.20 21.52
N LEU A 19 -4.19 -2.33 21.76
CA LEU A 19 -3.64 -2.77 23.03
C LEU A 19 -4.06 -1.85 24.17
N GLU A 20 -3.86 -0.53 24.02
CA GLU A 20 -4.17 0.46 25.04
C GLU A 20 -5.66 0.48 25.43
N LYS A 21 -6.55 0.42 24.45
CA LYS A 21 -8.01 0.35 24.67
C LYS A 21 -8.45 -0.91 25.43
N ASN A 22 -7.65 -1.96 25.41
CA ASN A 22 -7.89 -3.18 26.14
C ASN A 22 -7.05 -3.31 27.42
N GLY A 23 -6.45 -2.21 27.89
CA GLY A 23 -5.75 -2.13 29.17
C GLY A 23 -4.29 -2.63 29.13
N PHE A 24 -3.75 -2.92 27.96
CA PHE A 24 -2.35 -3.31 27.78
C PHE A 24 -1.48 -2.08 27.46
N LYS A 25 -0.25 -2.08 27.95
CA LYS A 25 0.73 -1.04 27.63
C LYS A 25 1.83 -1.63 26.75
N ALA A 26 2.25 -0.84 25.75
CA ALA A 26 3.38 -1.16 24.90
C ALA A 26 4.40 -0.01 24.92
N ASP A 27 5.68 -0.34 24.72
CA ASP A 27 6.72 0.65 24.44
C ASP A 27 6.90 0.72 22.93
N ILE A 28 6.67 1.89 22.34
CA ILE A 28 6.86 2.12 20.91
C ILE A 28 8.23 2.77 20.69
N TYR A 29 9.09 2.15 19.90
CA TYR A 29 10.38 2.66 19.49
C TYR A 29 10.28 3.24 18.09
N GLU A 30 10.50 4.55 17.95
CA GLU A 30 10.48 5.26 16.68
C GLU A 30 11.85 5.90 16.41
N GLN A 31 12.43 5.58 15.24
CA GLN A 31 13.76 6.08 14.89
C GLN A 31 13.79 7.58 14.55
N ASN A 32 12.66 8.16 14.16
CA ASN A 32 12.52 9.56 13.78
C ASN A 32 12.09 10.43 14.98
N ALA A 33 12.15 11.76 14.79
CA ALA A 33 11.81 12.75 15.82
C ALA A 33 10.30 12.90 16.05
N LEU A 34 9.45 12.42 15.11
CA LEU A 34 7.99 12.52 15.21
C LEU A 34 7.28 11.47 14.38
N VAL A 35 6.02 11.27 14.68
CA VAL A 35 5.14 10.37 13.90
C VAL A 35 4.99 10.89 12.48
N GLY A 36 5.21 10.00 11.50
CA GLY A 36 5.09 10.37 10.11
C GLY A 36 6.21 11.28 9.59
N ASP A 37 7.36 11.30 10.25
CA ASP A 37 8.53 12.09 9.85
C ASP A 37 9.11 11.59 8.52
N HIS A 38 8.39 11.88 7.47
CA HIS A 38 8.77 11.66 6.07
C HIS A 38 7.94 12.58 5.17
N TYR A 39 8.27 12.62 3.90
CA TYR A 39 7.62 13.51 2.95
C TYR A 39 6.11 13.20 2.82
N SER A 40 5.29 14.26 2.94
CA SER A 40 3.84 14.14 2.88
C SER A 40 3.33 13.75 1.51
N HIS A 41 2.42 12.80 1.50
CA HIS A 41 1.74 12.36 0.29
C HIS A 41 0.29 11.97 0.57
N VAL A 42 -0.49 11.76 -0.49
CA VAL A 42 -1.87 11.29 -0.38
C VAL A 42 -1.92 9.80 -0.66
N GLY A 43 -2.24 9.00 0.33
CA GLY A 43 -2.56 7.58 0.18
C GLY A 43 -4.05 7.39 -0.09
N VAL A 44 -4.42 6.26 -0.71
CA VAL A 44 -5.82 5.93 -1.01
C VAL A 44 -6.21 4.55 -0.50
N VAL A 45 -7.48 4.41 -0.13
CA VAL A 45 -8.13 3.14 0.21
C VAL A 45 -9.28 2.95 -0.79
N LEU A 46 -9.08 2.07 -1.77
CA LEU A 46 -10.07 1.80 -2.81
C LEU A 46 -11.01 0.67 -2.37
N LYS A 47 -12.33 0.89 -2.45
CA LYS A 47 -13.34 -0.13 -2.06
C LYS A 47 -13.15 -1.46 -2.81
N MET A 48 -12.82 -1.40 -4.10
CA MET A 48 -12.64 -2.58 -4.92
C MET A 48 -11.50 -3.50 -4.46
N ALA A 49 -10.45 -2.94 -3.86
CA ALA A 49 -9.29 -3.69 -3.40
C ALA A 49 -9.56 -4.52 -2.13
N TYR A 50 -10.60 -4.16 -1.37
CA TYR A 50 -10.89 -4.74 -0.06
C TYR A 50 -12.25 -5.44 0.02
N ARG A 51 -12.94 -5.67 -1.10
CA ARG A 51 -14.29 -6.27 -1.12
C ARG A 51 -14.41 -7.62 -0.44
N SER A 52 -13.38 -8.45 -0.54
CA SER A 52 -13.36 -9.75 0.14
C SER A 52 -13.30 -9.65 1.66
N ILE A 53 -12.91 -8.50 2.20
CA ILE A 53 -12.85 -8.22 3.64
C ILE A 53 -14.06 -7.39 4.06
N SER A 54 -14.33 -6.29 3.34
CA SER A 54 -15.44 -5.39 3.64
C SER A 54 -15.86 -4.59 2.40
N ASN A 55 -17.17 -4.42 2.21
CA ASN A 55 -17.71 -3.53 1.21
C ASN A 55 -17.56 -2.04 1.59
N GLU A 56 -17.39 -1.75 2.88
CA GLU A 56 -17.17 -0.41 3.42
C GLU A 56 -15.86 -0.41 4.22
N PRO A 57 -14.70 -0.23 3.55
CA PRO A 57 -13.40 -0.35 4.21
C PRO A 57 -13.18 0.71 5.29
N LEU A 58 -13.72 1.94 5.16
CA LEU A 58 -13.57 2.97 6.18
C LEU A 58 -14.29 2.58 7.47
N ASP A 59 -15.54 2.13 7.38
CA ASP A 59 -16.32 1.68 8.54
C ASP A 59 -15.65 0.46 9.20
N TYR A 60 -15.08 -0.41 8.39
CA TYR A 60 -14.35 -1.55 8.88
C TYR A 60 -13.11 -1.14 9.69
N LEU A 61 -12.29 -0.21 9.18
CA LEU A 61 -11.12 0.31 9.89
C LEU A 61 -11.51 1.05 11.16
N ASN A 62 -12.59 1.85 11.12
CA ASN A 62 -13.13 2.54 12.29
C ASN A 62 -13.52 1.54 13.40
N LYS A 63 -14.20 0.45 13.03
CA LYS A 63 -14.56 -0.62 13.98
C LYS A 63 -13.37 -1.36 14.56
N LEU A 64 -12.33 -1.60 13.73
CA LEU A 64 -11.12 -2.26 14.19
C LEU A 64 -10.39 -1.46 15.26
N LEU A 65 -10.31 -0.15 15.08
CA LEU A 65 -9.61 0.76 15.98
C LEU A 65 -10.52 1.37 17.04
N ASP A 66 -11.84 1.25 16.90
CA ASP A 66 -12.84 1.91 17.72
C ASP A 66 -12.62 3.45 17.78
N ILE A 67 -12.41 4.05 16.60
CA ILE A 67 -12.29 5.50 16.39
C ILE A 67 -13.01 5.91 15.11
N ASN A 68 -13.17 7.21 14.89
CA ASN A 68 -13.68 7.76 13.65
C ASN A 68 -12.54 8.39 12.85
N LEU A 69 -11.96 7.63 11.92
CA LEU A 69 -10.96 8.13 10.98
C LEU A 69 -11.64 9.12 10.01
N ALA A 70 -11.09 10.32 9.92
CA ALA A 70 -11.53 11.32 8.96
C ALA A 70 -10.69 11.20 7.67
N PRO A 71 -11.26 10.74 6.55
CA PRO A 71 -10.55 10.80 5.27
C PRO A 71 -10.32 12.26 4.87
N LEU A 72 -9.27 12.48 4.06
CA LEU A 72 -9.04 13.78 3.46
C LEU A 72 -10.19 14.13 2.51
N GLU A 73 -10.53 13.17 1.62
CA GLU A 73 -11.62 13.29 0.67
C GLU A 73 -12.25 11.93 0.34
N ILE A 74 -13.48 11.96 -0.12
CA ILE A 74 -14.14 10.82 -0.76
C ILE A 74 -13.77 10.85 -2.23
N ILE A 75 -13.13 9.80 -2.73
CA ILE A 75 -12.86 9.63 -4.15
C ILE A 75 -14.15 9.15 -4.83
N ASN A 76 -14.72 9.99 -5.67
CA ASN A 76 -15.94 9.70 -6.43
C ASN A 76 -15.72 9.69 -7.94
N ASN A 77 -14.52 10.08 -8.38
CA ASN A 77 -14.11 10.06 -9.77
C ASN A 77 -12.71 9.45 -9.90
N LEU A 78 -12.57 8.42 -10.73
CA LEU A 78 -11.30 7.79 -11.08
C LEU A 78 -11.09 7.90 -12.58
N ILE A 79 -9.98 8.49 -12.99
CA ILE A 79 -9.57 8.62 -14.37
C ILE A 79 -8.42 7.65 -14.61
N ILE A 80 -8.58 6.77 -15.60
CA ILE A 80 -7.58 5.78 -15.98
C ILE A 80 -7.07 6.12 -17.37
N HIS A 81 -5.78 6.33 -17.49
CA HIS A 81 -5.10 6.57 -18.75
C HIS A 81 -4.27 5.34 -19.13
N SER A 82 -4.34 4.93 -20.37
CA SER A 82 -3.37 4.07 -21.02
C SER A 82 -2.67 4.84 -22.13
N GLN A 83 -1.78 4.22 -22.89
CA GLN A 83 -1.00 4.91 -23.93
C GLN A 83 -1.90 5.70 -24.91
N ASN A 84 -3.00 5.10 -25.38
CA ASN A 84 -3.87 5.68 -26.41
C ASN A 84 -5.35 5.75 -26.01
N SER A 85 -5.67 5.44 -24.75
CA SER A 85 -7.06 5.41 -24.30
C SER A 85 -7.22 6.03 -22.91
N LYS A 86 -8.45 6.47 -22.65
CA LYS A 86 -8.84 7.05 -21.38
C LYS A 86 -10.20 6.52 -20.96
N ALA A 87 -10.35 6.19 -19.69
CA ALA A 87 -11.63 5.87 -19.09
C ALA A 87 -11.89 6.76 -17.86
N GLU A 88 -13.15 7.05 -17.63
CA GLU A 88 -13.59 7.79 -16.44
C GLU A 88 -14.67 6.98 -15.73
N VAL A 89 -14.45 6.72 -14.44
CA VAL A 89 -15.37 5.99 -13.57
C VAL A 89 -15.90 6.96 -12.53
N LYS A 90 -17.22 7.19 -12.52
CA LYS A 90 -17.91 8.04 -11.54
C LYS A 90 -18.84 7.19 -10.69
N LYS A 91 -18.72 7.29 -9.37
CA LYS A 91 -19.57 6.64 -8.36
C LYS A 91 -19.65 7.54 -7.13
N GLU A 92 -20.67 7.32 -6.31
CA GLU A 92 -20.81 8.02 -5.04
C GLU A 92 -19.56 7.85 -4.17
N VAL A 93 -19.06 6.60 -4.04
CA VAL A 93 -17.82 6.27 -3.33
C VAL A 93 -17.05 5.21 -4.11
N ILE A 94 -15.88 5.56 -4.64
CA ILE A 94 -14.89 4.64 -5.20
C ILE A 94 -13.89 4.24 -4.11
N GLY A 95 -13.58 5.19 -3.23
CA GLY A 95 -12.61 5.03 -2.15
C GLY A 95 -12.46 6.28 -1.32
N TYR A 96 -11.43 6.28 -0.50
CA TYR A 96 -11.11 7.35 0.44
C TYR A 96 -9.64 7.71 0.32
N SER A 97 -9.32 9.01 0.40
CA SER A 97 -7.94 9.47 0.46
C SER A 97 -7.57 9.88 1.89
N PHE A 98 -6.28 9.75 2.22
CA PHE A 98 -5.71 10.15 3.51
C PHE A 98 -4.36 10.81 3.28
N ILE A 99 -4.03 11.79 4.10
CA ILE A 99 -2.67 12.30 4.19
C ILE A 99 -1.81 11.28 4.93
N ILE A 100 -0.66 10.96 4.36
CA ILE A 100 0.40 10.16 4.96
C ILE A 100 1.60 11.11 5.13
N GLY A 101 2.01 11.37 6.34
CA GLY A 101 3.05 12.35 6.63
C GLY A 101 2.93 12.96 8.03
N PRO A 102 3.71 14.00 8.33
CA PRO A 102 3.74 14.63 9.65
C PRO A 102 2.54 15.55 9.93
N GLU A 103 1.69 15.82 8.96
CA GLU A 103 0.56 16.72 9.14
C GLU A 103 -0.38 16.28 10.29
N PRO A 104 -0.92 17.23 11.07
CA PRO A 104 -1.78 16.93 12.22
C PRO A 104 -3.03 16.09 11.89
N ASN A 105 -3.53 16.16 10.67
CA ASN A 105 -4.67 15.40 10.16
C ASN A 105 -4.29 14.18 9.32
N SER A 106 -3.00 13.82 9.27
CA SER A 106 -2.56 12.58 8.61
C SER A 106 -3.13 11.35 9.32
N LEU A 107 -3.28 10.25 8.58
CA LEU A 107 -3.82 9.00 9.12
C LEU A 107 -3.06 8.54 10.39
N MET A 108 -1.73 8.64 10.37
CA MET A 108 -0.90 8.28 11.53
C MET A 108 -1.16 9.17 12.72
N ASN A 109 -1.25 10.48 12.53
CA ASN A 109 -1.50 11.43 13.61
C ASN A 109 -2.93 11.36 14.15
N GLN A 110 -3.91 10.99 13.33
CA GLN A 110 -5.26 10.70 13.81
C GLN A 110 -5.24 9.51 14.79
N ILE A 111 -4.51 8.43 14.48
CA ILE A 111 -4.39 7.27 15.36
C ILE A 111 -3.57 7.63 16.61
N ALA A 112 -2.42 8.29 16.44
CA ALA A 112 -1.53 8.65 17.55
C ALA A 112 -2.19 9.55 18.60
N LYS A 113 -3.07 10.46 18.20
CA LYS A 113 -3.83 11.36 19.11
C LYS A 113 -4.76 10.62 20.05
N GLU A 114 -5.19 9.42 19.70
CA GLU A 114 -6.06 8.60 20.53
C GLU A 114 -5.30 7.86 21.65
N LEU A 115 -3.95 7.76 21.54
CA LEU A 115 -3.10 7.18 22.58
C LEU A 115 -3.01 8.12 23.78
N LYS A 116 -3.33 7.63 24.97
CA LYS A 116 -3.35 8.41 26.22
C LYS A 116 -2.22 8.02 27.18
N TYR A 117 -1.83 6.77 27.16
CA TYR A 117 -0.93 6.18 28.15
C TYR A 117 0.29 5.51 27.53
N THR A 118 0.19 5.11 26.27
CA THR A 118 1.30 4.49 25.52
C THR A 118 2.31 5.57 25.13
N LYS A 119 3.57 5.32 25.48
CA LYS A 119 4.65 6.26 25.16
C LYS A 119 5.32 5.89 23.85
N ILE A 120 5.51 6.88 23.00
CA ILE A 120 6.37 6.76 21.81
C ILE A 120 7.77 7.29 22.22
N LEU A 121 8.76 6.42 22.10
CA LEU A 121 10.15 6.72 22.35
C LEU A 121 10.80 7.13 21.03
N TYR A 122 10.82 8.42 20.79
CA TYR A 122 11.37 9.00 19.55
C TYR A 122 12.90 8.96 19.54
N GLU A 123 13.49 9.04 18.34
CA GLU A 123 14.92 9.00 18.08
C GLU A 123 15.61 7.76 18.67
N GLN A 124 14.84 6.65 18.76
CA GLN A 124 15.31 5.36 19.24
C GLN A 124 15.13 4.30 18.17
N ARG A 125 16.24 3.87 17.58
CA ARG A 125 16.28 2.74 16.66
C ARG A 125 16.59 1.47 17.44
N GLU A 126 15.65 0.52 17.42
CA GLU A 126 15.80 -0.78 18.07
C GLU A 126 15.76 -1.91 17.04
N THR A 127 16.29 -3.05 17.43
CA THR A 127 16.32 -4.27 16.62
C THR A 127 15.47 -5.37 17.23
N ILE A 128 15.08 -6.33 16.42
CA ILE A 128 14.32 -7.51 16.87
C ILE A 128 15.13 -8.27 17.92
N GLU A 129 16.45 -8.48 17.67
CA GLU A 129 17.33 -9.25 18.57
C GLU A 129 17.42 -8.64 19.97
N ASN A 130 17.48 -7.31 20.06
CA ASN A 130 17.55 -6.60 21.33
C ASN A 130 16.26 -6.71 22.12
N LEU A 131 15.11 -6.61 21.43
CA LEU A 131 13.81 -6.54 22.10
C LEU A 131 13.21 -7.90 22.41
N ARG A 132 13.36 -8.92 21.54
CA ARG A 132 12.75 -10.24 21.74
C ARG A 132 13.18 -10.96 23.01
N GLN A 133 14.36 -10.62 23.55
CA GLN A 133 14.87 -11.18 24.81
C GLN A 133 14.35 -10.45 26.05
N ARG A 134 13.83 -9.23 25.90
CA ARG A 134 13.42 -8.33 26.99
C ARG A 134 11.91 -8.19 27.13
N TYR A 135 11.17 -8.54 26.07
CA TYR A 135 9.74 -8.41 25.97
C TYR A 135 9.07 -9.75 25.71
N ASP A 136 7.85 -9.90 26.22
CA ASP A 136 7.05 -11.10 26.00
C ASP A 136 6.56 -11.16 24.55
N TYR A 137 6.30 -9.98 23.92
CA TYR A 137 5.94 -9.83 22.50
C TYR A 137 6.64 -8.64 21.88
N VAL A 138 7.02 -8.78 20.61
CA VAL A 138 7.57 -7.71 19.77
C VAL A 138 6.73 -7.58 18.51
N ILE A 139 6.15 -6.41 18.26
CA ILE A 139 5.43 -6.10 17.02
C ILE A 139 6.39 -5.34 16.10
N VAL A 140 6.67 -5.92 14.92
CA VAL A 140 7.62 -5.38 13.93
C VAL A 140 6.86 -4.59 12.87
N ALA A 141 7.00 -3.26 12.89
CA ALA A 141 6.23 -2.30 12.08
C ALA A 141 7.13 -1.29 11.33
N THR A 142 8.32 -1.73 10.86
CA THR A 142 9.35 -0.85 10.29
C THR A 142 9.09 -0.42 8.84
N GLY A 143 8.02 -0.89 8.20
CA GLY A 143 7.60 -0.49 6.86
C GLY A 143 8.30 -1.24 5.73
N SER A 144 8.24 -0.72 4.48
CA SER A 144 8.66 -1.40 3.25
C SER A 144 9.93 -0.85 2.59
N ARG A 145 10.65 0.07 3.24
CA ARG A 145 11.92 0.54 2.68
C ARG A 145 12.92 -0.62 2.63
N SER A 146 13.63 -0.77 1.53
CA SER A 146 14.55 -1.90 1.35
C SER A 146 15.65 -1.96 2.42
N GLU A 147 16.10 -0.80 2.89
CA GLU A 147 17.12 -0.69 3.95
C GLU A 147 16.62 -1.06 5.36
N ASP A 148 15.31 -1.01 5.58
CA ASP A 148 14.67 -1.33 6.86
C ASP A 148 13.86 -2.65 6.80
N TYR A 149 13.89 -3.34 5.65
CA TYR A 149 13.15 -4.58 5.45
C TYR A 149 13.94 -5.77 6.02
N VAL A 150 13.33 -6.50 6.93
CA VAL A 150 13.98 -7.59 7.67
C VAL A 150 13.22 -8.92 7.62
N SER A 151 12.01 -8.93 7.08
CA SER A 151 11.11 -10.10 7.15
C SER A 151 11.63 -11.32 6.41
N ASP A 152 12.45 -11.14 5.37
CA ASP A 152 13.14 -12.19 4.64
C ASP A 152 14.09 -13.03 5.51
N GLN A 153 14.54 -12.47 6.64
CA GLN A 153 15.44 -13.13 7.58
C GLN A 153 14.70 -14.01 8.62
N TYR A 154 13.40 -13.74 8.84
CA TYR A 154 12.63 -14.34 9.93
C TYR A 154 11.42 -15.15 9.48
N LEU A 155 10.73 -14.70 8.40
CA LEU A 155 9.51 -15.35 7.95
C LEU A 155 9.81 -16.55 7.06
N GLN A 156 9.20 -17.69 7.39
CA GLN A 156 9.30 -18.91 6.59
C GLN A 156 8.58 -18.75 5.26
N ASP A 157 9.10 -19.42 4.23
CA ASP A 157 8.56 -19.38 2.86
C ASP A 157 8.38 -17.95 2.31
N TRP A 158 9.23 -17.03 2.76
CA TRP A 158 9.23 -15.67 2.26
C TRP A 158 9.65 -15.65 0.79
N GLN A 159 8.84 -15.00 -0.04
CA GLN A 159 9.08 -14.85 -1.47
C GLN A 159 8.80 -13.41 -1.88
N GLN A 160 9.77 -12.77 -2.52
CA GLN A 160 9.63 -11.44 -3.04
C GLN A 160 8.73 -11.44 -4.28
N TYR A 161 7.68 -10.63 -4.28
CA TYR A 161 6.94 -10.30 -5.51
C TYR A 161 7.72 -9.28 -6.35
N LEU A 162 8.11 -8.17 -5.73
CA LEU A 162 8.84 -7.11 -6.41
C LEU A 162 9.54 -6.17 -5.41
N VAL A 163 10.56 -5.49 -5.91
CA VAL A 163 11.02 -4.20 -5.38
C VAL A 163 10.63 -3.14 -6.38
N ALA A 164 9.88 -2.13 -5.94
CA ALA A 164 9.52 -0.98 -6.75
C ALA A 164 10.30 0.26 -6.31
N TYR A 165 10.77 1.01 -7.28
CA TYR A 165 11.35 2.33 -7.10
C TYR A 165 10.28 3.37 -7.36
N SER A 166 10.11 4.31 -6.44
CA SER A 166 9.06 5.32 -6.53
C SER A 166 9.61 6.71 -6.33
N ARG A 167 9.19 7.63 -7.18
CA ARG A 167 9.33 9.07 -6.98
C ARG A 167 7.98 9.69 -6.71
N VAL A 168 7.89 10.40 -5.61
CA VAL A 168 6.68 11.13 -5.22
C VAL A 168 6.96 12.61 -5.31
N ALA A 169 6.10 13.32 -6.00
CA ALA A 169 6.17 14.77 -6.13
C ALA A 169 4.95 15.43 -5.49
N LYS A 170 5.17 16.60 -4.93
CA LYS A 170 4.11 17.55 -4.60
C LYS A 170 4.03 18.57 -5.75
N ILE A 171 2.86 18.71 -6.36
CA ILE A 171 2.62 19.58 -7.49
C ILE A 171 1.52 20.61 -7.18
N TYR A 172 1.67 21.82 -7.74
CA TYR A 172 0.70 22.91 -7.63
C TYR A 172 -0.01 23.10 -8.97
N GLY A 173 -1.34 23.30 -8.91
CA GLY A 173 -2.19 23.53 -10.08
C GLY A 173 -3.66 23.62 -9.71
N LYS A 174 -4.53 23.23 -10.64
CA LYS A 174 -5.99 23.12 -10.39
C LYS A 174 -6.39 21.66 -10.38
N PHE A 175 -6.97 21.22 -9.28
CA PHE A 175 -7.42 19.84 -9.08
C PHE A 175 -8.87 19.80 -8.59
N ASN A 176 -9.57 18.71 -8.91
CA ASN A 176 -10.79 18.34 -8.21
C ASN A 176 -10.39 17.38 -7.07
N PRO A 177 -10.58 17.75 -5.81
CA PRO A 177 -10.13 16.94 -4.66
C PRO A 177 -10.70 15.51 -4.64
N ASN A 178 -11.89 15.31 -5.21
CA ASN A 178 -12.56 14.01 -5.26
C ASN A 178 -12.12 13.12 -6.45
N THR A 179 -11.15 13.58 -7.26
CA THR A 179 -10.68 12.87 -8.46
C THR A 179 -9.28 12.32 -8.26
N ALA A 180 -9.13 11.01 -8.44
CA ALA A 180 -7.84 10.36 -8.57
C ALA A 180 -7.57 10.03 -10.04
N MET A 181 -6.30 10.06 -10.45
CA MET A 181 -5.87 9.70 -11.80
C MET A 181 -4.78 8.64 -11.75
N VAL A 182 -4.82 7.70 -12.68
CA VAL A 182 -3.79 6.66 -12.85
C VAL A 182 -3.40 6.57 -14.32
N TRP A 183 -2.12 6.37 -14.58
CA TRP A 183 -1.55 6.15 -15.91
C TRP A 183 -0.79 4.84 -15.94
N GLY A 184 -1.14 3.99 -16.92
CA GLY A 184 -0.36 2.83 -17.29
C GLY A 184 0.10 3.00 -18.73
N ASN A 185 1.40 3.08 -18.95
CA ASN A 185 2.05 3.20 -20.26
C ASN A 185 3.39 2.48 -20.15
N LYS A 186 3.47 1.26 -20.67
CA LYS A 186 4.64 0.39 -20.50
C LYS A 186 5.85 0.86 -21.31
N GLU A 187 5.64 1.57 -22.39
CA GLU A 187 6.72 2.17 -23.15
C GLU A 187 7.55 3.13 -22.28
N ILE A 188 6.88 3.89 -21.41
CA ILE A 188 7.50 4.92 -20.55
C ILE A 188 7.73 4.41 -19.12
N LEU A 189 6.71 3.80 -18.53
CA LEU A 189 6.69 3.40 -17.12
C LEU A 189 7.05 1.92 -16.93
N LYS A 190 7.41 1.23 -18.01
CA LYS A 190 7.65 -0.24 -18.00
C LYS A 190 6.44 -0.97 -17.43
N ASP A 191 6.63 -1.83 -16.45
CA ASP A 191 5.52 -2.48 -15.75
C ASP A 191 4.99 -1.64 -14.56
N GLY A 192 5.40 -0.39 -14.48
CA GLY A 192 4.97 0.57 -13.47
C GLY A 192 3.68 1.32 -13.81
N TYR A 193 3.42 2.32 -13.01
CA TYR A 193 2.30 3.25 -13.20
C TYR A 193 2.64 4.63 -12.62
N ALA A 194 1.91 5.66 -13.08
CA ALA A 194 1.85 6.93 -12.39
C ALA A 194 0.47 7.10 -11.74
N PHE A 195 0.42 7.85 -10.63
CA PHE A 195 -0.80 8.07 -9.88
C PHE A 195 -0.83 9.50 -9.34
N LEU A 196 -1.98 10.16 -9.45
CA LEU A 196 -2.22 11.49 -8.91
C LEU A 196 -3.40 11.47 -7.96
N ALA A 197 -3.18 12.00 -6.76
CA ALA A 197 -4.23 12.22 -5.78
C ALA A 197 -4.09 13.61 -5.14
N PRO A 198 -5.15 14.44 -5.16
CA PRO A 198 -5.10 15.79 -4.61
C PRO A 198 -5.06 15.82 -3.08
N PHE A 199 -4.29 16.77 -2.52
CA PHE A 199 -4.44 17.24 -1.15
C PHE A 199 -5.57 18.25 -1.03
N SER A 200 -5.77 19.03 -2.09
CA SER A 200 -6.74 20.12 -2.14
C SER A 200 -7.05 20.47 -3.61
N ASN A 201 -7.82 21.53 -3.81
CA ASN A 201 -8.06 22.06 -5.17
C ASN A 201 -6.83 22.70 -5.82
N GLN A 202 -5.71 22.88 -5.10
CA GLN A 202 -4.49 23.52 -5.60
C GLN A 202 -3.23 22.66 -5.49
N ILE A 203 -3.20 21.64 -4.64
CA ILE A 203 -2.02 20.82 -4.40
C ILE A 203 -2.39 19.35 -4.58
N ALA A 204 -1.53 18.60 -5.26
CA ALA A 204 -1.68 17.16 -5.41
C ALA A 204 -0.35 16.43 -5.18
N SER A 205 -0.45 15.14 -4.83
CA SER A 205 0.64 14.18 -4.93
C SER A 205 0.63 13.57 -6.32
N LEU A 206 1.79 13.50 -6.95
CA LEU A 206 2.04 12.76 -8.18
C LEU A 206 3.10 11.69 -7.90
N TYR A 207 2.79 10.46 -8.24
CA TYR A 207 3.69 9.31 -8.09
C TYR A 207 4.09 8.78 -9.45
N VAL A 208 5.33 8.36 -9.58
CA VAL A 208 5.78 7.39 -10.58
C VAL A 208 6.42 6.23 -9.82
N THR A 209 5.85 5.04 -9.99
CA THR A 209 6.30 3.81 -9.33
C THR A 209 6.63 2.79 -10.39
N VAL A 210 7.87 2.31 -10.39
CA VAL A 210 8.37 1.39 -11.43
C VAL A 210 9.04 0.18 -10.76
N PRO A 211 8.47 -1.01 -10.90
CA PRO A 211 9.09 -2.27 -10.48
C PRO A 211 10.05 -2.79 -11.54
N HIS A 212 10.83 -3.81 -11.18
CA HIS A 212 11.68 -4.58 -12.11
C HIS A 212 12.70 -3.74 -12.88
N ILE A 213 13.23 -2.69 -12.26
CA ILE A 213 14.30 -1.83 -12.81
C ILE A 213 15.57 -1.95 -11.99
N GLY A 214 16.72 -1.63 -12.63
CA GLY A 214 18.03 -1.75 -12.01
C GLY A 214 18.37 -0.69 -10.96
N GLY A 215 17.52 0.35 -10.80
CA GLY A 215 17.76 1.37 -9.79
C GLY A 215 17.26 2.77 -10.14
N TRP A 216 17.80 3.74 -9.42
CA TRP A 216 17.37 5.14 -9.46
C TRP A 216 17.58 5.83 -10.82
N GLU A 217 18.58 5.41 -11.58
CA GLU A 217 18.86 6.00 -12.90
C GLU A 217 17.74 5.68 -13.90
N GLU A 218 17.28 4.44 -13.90
CA GLU A 218 16.14 4.05 -14.74
C GLU A 218 14.84 4.73 -14.30
N LEU A 219 14.62 4.87 -12.97
CA LEU A 219 13.48 5.65 -12.47
C LEU A 219 13.57 7.11 -12.93
N ASN A 220 14.76 7.72 -12.91
CA ASN A 220 14.96 9.08 -13.40
C ASN A 220 14.57 9.22 -14.87
N GLN A 221 14.87 8.21 -15.70
CA GLN A 221 14.48 8.24 -17.11
C GLN A 221 12.95 8.11 -17.25
N CYS A 222 12.33 7.10 -16.61
CA CYS A 222 10.87 6.94 -16.63
C CYS A 222 10.15 8.22 -16.14
N TRP A 223 10.67 8.87 -15.10
CA TRP A 223 10.12 10.12 -14.57
C TRP A 223 10.17 11.25 -15.60
N LYS A 224 11.31 11.47 -16.26
CA LYS A 224 11.48 12.52 -17.29
C LYS A 224 10.55 12.28 -18.49
N ASP A 225 10.51 11.04 -18.95
CA ASP A 225 9.70 10.66 -20.10
C ASP A 225 8.20 10.82 -19.80
N PHE A 226 7.77 10.42 -18.58
CA PHE A 226 6.39 10.62 -18.13
C PHE A 226 6.02 12.11 -18.04
N LEU A 227 6.86 12.95 -17.44
CA LEU A 227 6.60 14.39 -17.33
C LEU A 227 6.47 15.04 -18.72
N ALA A 228 7.30 14.62 -19.68
CA ALA A 228 7.29 15.14 -21.04
C ALA A 228 6.06 14.66 -21.82
N THR A 229 5.79 13.36 -21.83
CA THR A 229 4.69 12.77 -22.63
C THR A 229 3.32 13.23 -22.14
N GLU A 230 3.11 13.28 -20.82
CA GLU A 230 1.85 13.75 -20.25
C GLU A 230 1.79 15.29 -20.12
N ASN A 231 2.83 16.00 -20.58
CA ASN A 231 2.94 17.46 -20.47
C ASN A 231 2.66 17.97 -19.05
N ILE A 232 3.19 17.28 -18.06
CA ILE A 232 2.91 17.57 -16.64
C ILE A 232 3.39 18.98 -16.27
N LEU A 233 4.63 19.33 -16.67
CA LEU A 233 5.19 20.66 -16.36
C LEU A 233 4.56 21.82 -17.14
N GLY A 234 3.85 21.54 -18.23
CA GLY A 234 3.02 22.53 -18.93
C GLY A 234 1.69 22.81 -18.22
N GLN A 235 1.27 21.93 -17.34
CA GLN A 235 0.00 22.02 -16.60
C GLN A 235 0.19 22.38 -15.13
N TYR A 236 1.30 21.94 -14.50
CA TYR A 236 1.51 21.98 -13.07
C TYR A 236 2.91 22.47 -12.72
N THR A 237 3.05 23.07 -11.56
CA THR A 237 4.35 23.47 -10.98
C THR A 237 4.82 22.42 -9.98
N LEU A 238 6.04 21.92 -10.16
CA LEU A 238 6.68 20.99 -9.24
C LEU A 238 7.16 21.75 -7.99
N LEU A 239 6.70 21.34 -6.80
CA LEU A 239 7.08 21.96 -5.53
C LEU A 239 8.23 21.23 -4.83
N GLY A 240 8.37 19.94 -5.07
CA GLY A 240 9.43 19.11 -4.51
C GLY A 240 9.19 17.64 -4.77
N THR A 241 10.25 16.84 -4.63
CA THR A 241 10.20 15.38 -4.81
C THR A 241 10.93 14.66 -3.70
N TYR A 242 10.56 13.40 -3.45
CA TYR A 242 11.36 12.46 -2.69
C TYR A 242 11.27 11.07 -3.33
N ASP A 243 12.30 10.28 -3.08
CA ASP A 243 12.44 8.94 -3.62
C ASP A 243 12.35 7.90 -2.51
N ARG A 244 11.77 6.74 -2.83
CA ARG A 244 11.69 5.60 -1.91
C ARG A 244 11.61 4.29 -2.66
N THR A 245 12.04 3.22 -2.01
CA THR A 245 11.78 1.86 -2.44
C THR A 245 10.59 1.27 -1.69
N HIS A 246 9.96 0.26 -2.30
CA HIS A 246 8.93 -0.55 -1.67
C HIS A 246 9.23 -2.01 -1.95
N VAL A 247 9.27 -2.82 -0.91
CA VAL A 247 9.34 -4.27 -1.03
C VAL A 247 7.94 -4.84 -0.84
N SER A 248 7.45 -5.57 -1.83
CA SER A 248 6.25 -6.40 -1.69
C SER A 248 6.64 -7.87 -1.78
N ALA A 249 6.12 -8.67 -0.87
CA ALA A 249 6.47 -10.06 -0.73
C ALA A 249 5.28 -10.91 -0.29
N HIS A 250 5.44 -12.20 -0.35
CA HIS A 250 4.56 -13.20 0.21
C HIS A 250 5.29 -14.02 1.28
N SER A 251 4.56 -14.41 2.31
CA SER A 251 4.99 -15.40 3.28
C SER A 251 3.76 -16.14 3.81
N ALA A 252 3.88 -17.41 4.09
CA ALA A 252 2.81 -18.20 4.69
C ALA A 252 2.43 -17.67 6.09
N ASN A 253 3.44 -17.26 6.86
CA ASN A 253 3.29 -16.75 8.23
C ASN A 253 3.60 -15.25 8.27
N ALA A 254 3.12 -14.60 9.33
CA ALA A 254 3.47 -13.24 9.71
C ALA A 254 3.96 -13.18 11.16
N SER A 255 4.30 -14.33 11.74
CA SER A 255 4.86 -14.47 13.08
C SER A 255 6.13 -15.33 13.06
N TRP A 256 7.04 -15.04 13.99
CA TRP A 256 8.23 -15.82 14.27
C TRP A 256 8.58 -15.70 15.74
N GLU A 257 8.60 -16.83 16.46
CA GLU A 257 8.76 -16.86 17.92
C GLU A 257 7.75 -15.92 18.62
N ASN A 258 8.24 -14.95 19.41
CA ASN A 258 7.43 -13.93 20.06
C ASN A 258 7.30 -12.63 19.24
N CYS A 259 7.68 -12.66 17.96
CA CYS A 259 7.64 -11.50 17.04
C CYS A 259 6.46 -11.60 16.09
N LEU A 260 5.67 -10.50 15.97
CA LEU A 260 4.53 -10.37 15.08
C LEU A 260 4.84 -9.29 14.04
N PHE A 261 4.90 -9.67 12.76
CA PHE A 261 5.23 -8.78 11.66
C PHE A 261 3.95 -8.16 11.08
N VAL A 262 3.85 -6.84 11.10
CA VAL A 262 2.65 -6.11 10.70
C VAL A 262 2.92 -5.15 9.53
N GLY A 263 1.87 -4.73 8.84
CA GLY A 263 2.00 -3.87 7.67
C GLY A 263 2.89 -4.52 6.61
N ASP A 264 3.76 -3.73 6.01
CA ASP A 264 4.61 -4.19 4.92
C ASP A 264 5.60 -5.27 5.38
N GLN A 265 6.05 -5.24 6.64
CA GLN A 265 6.89 -6.29 7.23
C GLN A 265 6.16 -7.63 7.34
N GLY A 266 4.85 -7.64 7.54
CA GLY A 266 4.04 -8.86 7.52
C GLY A 266 3.65 -9.33 6.12
N CYS A 267 4.23 -8.76 5.07
CA CYS A 267 3.88 -9.00 3.67
C CYS A 267 2.42 -8.61 3.35
N PHE A 268 1.96 -7.44 3.86
CA PHE A 268 0.61 -6.92 3.62
C PHE A 268 0.59 -5.74 2.64
N LEU A 269 1.70 -5.42 1.97
CA LEU A 269 1.73 -4.45 0.88
C LEU A 269 1.21 -5.11 -0.40
N ASP A 270 0.18 -4.51 -1.00
CA ASP A 270 -0.39 -4.94 -2.27
C ASP A 270 0.66 -4.83 -3.41
N PRO A 271 1.01 -5.94 -4.09
CA PRO A 271 2.02 -5.93 -5.16
C PRO A 271 1.51 -5.31 -6.47
N PHE A 272 0.19 -5.11 -6.63
CA PHE A 272 -0.38 -4.59 -7.87
C PHE A 272 -0.46 -3.06 -7.90
N LEU A 273 -1.11 -2.47 -6.90
CA LEU A 273 -1.34 -1.01 -6.82
C LEU A 273 -0.50 -0.34 -5.73
N GLY A 274 0.27 -1.09 -4.94
CA GLY A 274 1.05 -0.55 -3.83
C GLY A 274 0.19 -0.02 -2.67
N LEU A 275 -1.06 -0.49 -2.55
CA LEU A 275 -1.99 -0.05 -1.51
C LEU A 275 -1.73 -0.82 -0.21
N GLY A 276 -1.11 -0.18 0.77
CA GLY A 276 -0.77 -0.80 2.06
C GLY A 276 -1.52 -0.24 3.27
N GLY A 277 -2.16 0.93 3.16
CA GLY A 277 -2.69 1.65 4.31
C GLY A 277 -3.75 0.89 5.12
N ALA A 278 -4.76 0.32 4.46
CA ALA A 278 -5.82 -0.40 5.15
C ALA A 278 -5.35 -1.75 5.72
N THR A 279 -4.50 -2.47 5.00
CA THR A 279 -3.89 -3.72 5.50
C THR A 279 -2.90 -3.47 6.63
N ALA A 280 -2.22 -2.31 6.64
CA ALA A 280 -1.37 -1.90 7.75
C ALA A 280 -2.20 -1.67 9.03
N VAL A 281 -3.32 -0.94 8.94
CA VAL A 281 -4.26 -0.78 10.06
C VAL A 281 -4.75 -2.15 10.54
N ALA A 282 -5.24 -2.96 9.62
CA ALA A 282 -5.86 -4.24 9.96
C ALA A 282 -4.86 -5.23 10.59
N SER A 283 -3.67 -5.38 10.00
CA SER A 283 -2.65 -6.30 10.54
C SER A 283 -2.15 -5.85 11.91
N GLY A 284 -1.96 -4.55 12.12
CA GLY A 284 -1.63 -4.01 13.45
C GLY A 284 -2.70 -4.31 14.49
N ALA A 285 -3.99 -4.06 14.16
CA ALA A 285 -5.11 -4.37 15.04
C ALA A 285 -5.22 -5.88 15.34
N MET A 286 -4.97 -6.75 14.33
CA MET A 286 -5.00 -8.21 14.54
C MET A 286 -3.83 -8.70 15.38
N ALA A 287 -2.63 -8.11 15.26
CA ALA A 287 -1.51 -8.42 16.13
C ALA A 287 -1.83 -8.09 17.60
N ALA A 288 -2.42 -6.94 17.86
CA ALA A 288 -2.90 -6.59 19.18
C ALA A 288 -3.94 -7.58 19.72
N ARG A 289 -4.95 -7.93 18.91
CA ARG A 289 -5.99 -8.90 19.28
C ARG A 289 -5.42 -10.27 19.60
N SER A 290 -4.46 -10.76 18.79
CA SER A 290 -3.84 -12.06 19.04
C SER A 290 -3.18 -12.12 20.42
N ILE A 291 -2.54 -11.03 20.84
CA ILE A 291 -1.93 -10.90 22.17
C ILE A 291 -3.01 -10.84 23.27
N ILE A 292 -4.05 -10.02 23.07
CA ILE A 292 -5.14 -9.84 24.05
C ILE A 292 -5.92 -11.14 24.27
N GLU A 293 -6.27 -11.81 23.19
CA GLU A 293 -7.12 -13.01 23.17
C GLU A 293 -6.32 -14.30 23.30
N ASN A 294 -4.98 -14.22 23.33
CA ASN A 294 -4.06 -15.36 23.32
C ASN A 294 -4.38 -16.35 22.18
N THR A 295 -4.55 -15.82 20.97
CA THR A 295 -4.89 -16.57 19.76
C THR A 295 -3.80 -16.45 18.71
N SER A 296 -3.81 -17.33 17.69
CA SER A 296 -2.83 -17.30 16.61
C SER A 296 -2.98 -16.04 15.75
N TYR A 297 -1.92 -15.25 15.65
CA TYR A 297 -1.87 -14.09 14.76
C TYR A 297 -2.00 -14.51 13.29
N ASP A 298 -1.33 -15.57 12.88
CA ASP A 298 -1.35 -16.06 11.50
C ASP A 298 -2.76 -16.46 11.05
N GLU A 299 -3.56 -17.06 11.95
CA GLU A 299 -4.97 -17.36 11.64
C GLU A 299 -5.81 -16.09 11.52
N LEU A 300 -5.60 -15.07 12.37
CA LEU A 300 -6.34 -13.81 12.32
C LEU A 300 -6.07 -13.03 11.03
N VAL A 301 -4.86 -13.14 10.46
CA VAL A 301 -4.48 -12.39 9.25
C VAL A 301 -4.62 -13.18 7.95
N LYS A 302 -5.05 -14.42 8.01
CA LYS A 302 -5.15 -15.35 6.87
C LYS A 302 -5.96 -14.79 5.69
N GLU A 303 -7.10 -14.16 5.96
CA GLU A 303 -7.94 -13.58 4.90
C GLU A 303 -7.27 -12.38 4.23
N TYR A 304 -6.51 -11.57 4.97
CA TYR A 304 -5.74 -10.46 4.39
C TYR A 304 -4.63 -10.99 3.48
N LYS A 305 -3.92 -12.04 3.89
CA LYS A 305 -2.91 -12.69 3.04
C LYS A 305 -3.51 -13.25 1.75
N LYS A 306 -4.74 -13.78 1.78
CA LYS A 306 -5.46 -14.18 0.56
C LYS A 306 -5.72 -13.01 -0.38
N VAL A 307 -6.08 -11.83 0.16
CA VAL A 307 -6.24 -10.60 -0.65
C VAL A 307 -4.94 -10.22 -1.34
N ILE A 308 -3.83 -10.22 -0.60
CA ILE A 308 -2.50 -9.92 -1.18
C ILE A 308 -2.14 -10.93 -2.28
N GLY A 309 -2.43 -12.23 -2.07
CA GLY A 309 -2.24 -13.25 -3.10
C GLY A 309 -3.08 -13.02 -4.37
N VAL A 310 -4.32 -12.52 -4.23
CA VAL A 310 -5.16 -12.12 -5.37
C VAL A 310 -4.55 -10.92 -6.11
N MET A 311 -4.04 -9.93 -5.38
CA MET A 311 -3.35 -8.78 -5.96
C MET A 311 -2.06 -9.18 -6.67
N GLY A 312 -1.33 -10.19 -6.15
CA GLY A 312 -0.20 -10.79 -6.86
C GLY A 312 -0.57 -11.37 -8.22
N LYS A 313 -1.72 -12.07 -8.30
CA LYS A 313 -2.23 -12.56 -9.60
C LYS A 313 -2.61 -11.42 -10.56
N ALA A 314 -3.21 -10.34 -10.04
CA ALA A 314 -3.51 -9.16 -10.84
C ALA A 314 -2.23 -8.48 -11.35
N ARG A 315 -1.17 -8.42 -10.52
CA ARG A 315 0.16 -7.95 -10.90
C ARG A 315 0.73 -8.77 -12.05
N ASN A 316 0.79 -10.10 -11.89
CA ASN A 316 1.30 -11.00 -12.92
C ASN A 316 0.52 -10.87 -14.25
N PHE A 317 -0.79 -10.67 -14.17
CA PHE A 317 -1.61 -10.43 -15.35
C PHE A 317 -1.22 -9.11 -16.02
N TYR A 318 -1.10 -8.02 -15.27
CA TYR A 318 -0.69 -6.72 -15.80
C TYR A 318 0.71 -6.79 -16.44
N ASP A 319 1.66 -7.48 -15.82
CA ASP A 319 3.02 -7.67 -16.35
C ASP A 319 3.02 -8.44 -17.68
N SER A 320 2.08 -9.38 -17.84
CA SER A 320 2.00 -10.25 -19.02
C SER A 320 1.36 -9.62 -20.26
N ILE A 321 0.67 -8.48 -20.13
CA ILE A 321 0.01 -7.81 -21.25
C ILE A 321 0.86 -6.67 -21.81
N ASP A 322 0.63 -6.31 -23.08
CA ASP A 322 1.23 -5.17 -23.76
C ASP A 322 0.32 -3.92 -23.73
N ASP A 323 0.86 -2.75 -24.13
CA ASP A 323 0.11 -1.50 -24.16
C ASP A 323 -1.14 -1.57 -25.06
N PRO A 324 -1.12 -2.17 -26.29
CA PRO A 324 -2.33 -2.34 -27.08
C PRO A 324 -3.43 -3.15 -26.39
N THR A 325 -3.05 -4.13 -25.59
CA THR A 325 -4.01 -4.93 -24.80
C THR A 325 -4.54 -4.11 -23.63
N PHE A 326 -3.67 -3.37 -22.94
CA PHE A 326 -4.09 -2.47 -21.87
C PHE A 326 -5.00 -1.35 -22.38
N ASP A 327 -4.72 -0.76 -23.56
CA ASP A 327 -5.61 0.19 -24.24
C ASP A 327 -7.02 -0.38 -24.47
N LYS A 328 -7.13 -1.63 -24.89
CA LYS A 328 -8.45 -2.29 -25.07
C LYS A 328 -9.18 -2.45 -23.74
N ILE A 329 -8.46 -2.79 -22.66
CA ILE A 329 -9.02 -2.88 -21.32
C ILE A 329 -9.56 -1.53 -20.88
N VAL A 330 -8.73 -0.48 -20.95
CA VAL A 330 -9.14 0.88 -20.58
C VAL A 330 -10.30 1.37 -21.43
N LYS A 331 -10.28 1.10 -22.73
CA LYS A 331 -11.40 1.46 -23.63
C LYS A 331 -12.69 0.71 -23.24
N ALA A 332 -12.59 -0.56 -22.85
CA ALA A 332 -13.75 -1.35 -22.43
C ALA A 332 -14.36 -0.80 -21.13
N GLU A 333 -13.56 -0.21 -20.23
CA GLU A 333 -14.04 0.46 -19.02
C GLU A 333 -15.01 1.64 -19.31
N ASN A 334 -15.07 2.16 -20.54
CA ASN A 334 -16.08 3.15 -20.92
C ASN A 334 -17.47 2.54 -21.17
N ASN A 335 -17.58 1.21 -21.25
CA ASN A 335 -18.86 0.55 -21.42
C ASN A 335 -19.68 0.63 -20.12
N ALA A 336 -20.90 1.18 -20.19
CA ALA A 336 -21.76 1.41 -19.04
C ALA A 336 -22.15 0.10 -18.30
N LEU A 337 -22.33 -0.99 -19.06
CA LEU A 337 -22.68 -2.30 -18.49
C LEU A 337 -21.49 -2.88 -17.72
N LEU A 338 -20.27 -2.77 -18.28
CA LEU A 338 -19.05 -3.24 -17.63
C LEU A 338 -18.74 -2.42 -16.36
N LYS A 339 -18.89 -1.08 -16.42
CA LYS A 339 -18.79 -0.22 -15.23
C LYS A 339 -19.78 -0.64 -14.14
N LYS A 340 -21.02 -0.91 -14.50
CA LYS A 340 -22.03 -1.38 -13.56
C LYS A 340 -21.66 -2.72 -12.94
N LEU A 341 -21.09 -3.62 -13.73
CA LEU A 341 -20.65 -4.94 -13.27
C LEU A 341 -19.45 -4.82 -12.32
N ILE A 342 -18.40 -4.12 -12.71
CA ILE A 342 -17.15 -4.02 -11.94
C ILE A 342 -17.32 -3.17 -10.67
N TYR A 343 -17.92 -2.00 -10.79
CA TYR A 343 -18.01 -1.01 -9.71
C TYR A 343 -19.40 -0.97 -9.04
N GLY A 344 -20.43 -1.51 -9.65
CA GLY A 344 -21.82 -1.44 -9.18
C GLY A 344 -22.32 -2.70 -8.49
N THR A 345 -21.50 -3.76 -8.40
CA THR A 345 -21.83 -4.99 -7.68
C THR A 345 -20.86 -5.19 -6.53
N ASN A 346 -21.27 -5.98 -5.53
CA ASN A 346 -20.41 -6.38 -4.41
C ASN A 346 -19.55 -7.63 -4.76
N VAL A 347 -19.53 -8.04 -6.02
CA VAL A 347 -18.71 -9.18 -6.47
C VAL A 347 -17.25 -8.78 -6.47
N ASP A 348 -16.43 -9.59 -5.82
CA ASP A 348 -14.98 -9.45 -5.82
C ASP A 348 -14.39 -10.03 -7.11
N TRP A 349 -14.41 -9.22 -8.17
CA TRP A 349 -13.90 -9.61 -9.49
C TRP A 349 -12.41 -9.92 -9.48
N LEU A 350 -11.65 -9.30 -8.60
CA LEU A 350 -10.21 -9.59 -8.44
C LEU A 350 -9.98 -11.01 -7.96
N LYS A 351 -10.84 -11.51 -7.05
CA LYS A 351 -10.77 -12.87 -6.51
C LYS A 351 -10.96 -13.96 -7.59
N TYR A 352 -11.80 -13.70 -8.57
CA TYR A 352 -12.08 -14.69 -9.63
C TYR A 352 -11.02 -14.70 -10.74
N GLY A 353 -9.96 -13.88 -10.64
CA GLY A 353 -8.77 -13.93 -11.50
C GLY A 353 -9.04 -13.56 -12.97
N THR A 354 -10.24 -13.14 -13.27
CA THR A 354 -10.64 -12.62 -14.56
C THR A 354 -11.48 -11.38 -14.30
N LEU A 355 -10.90 -10.22 -14.51
CA LEU A 355 -11.74 -9.13 -14.97
C LEU A 355 -12.59 -9.73 -16.10
N PRO A 356 -13.88 -9.37 -16.27
CA PRO A 356 -14.75 -9.94 -17.31
C PRO A 356 -14.21 -9.77 -18.73
N ILE A 357 -12.94 -9.51 -18.90
CA ILE A 357 -12.15 -9.24 -20.10
C ILE A 357 -11.28 -10.44 -20.49
N GLY A 358 -11.17 -11.48 -19.64
CA GLY A 358 -10.36 -12.68 -19.89
C GLY A 358 -10.54 -13.35 -21.27
N PRO A 359 -11.77 -13.41 -21.85
CA PRO A 359 -11.96 -13.96 -23.18
C PRO A 359 -11.34 -13.15 -24.33
N PHE A 360 -10.97 -11.89 -24.10
CA PHE A 360 -10.48 -10.95 -25.13
C PHE A 360 -8.95 -10.80 -25.16
N VAL A 361 -8.22 -11.49 -24.27
CA VAL A 361 -6.78 -11.31 -24.10
C VAL A 361 -6.02 -12.56 -24.58
N LYS A 362 -5.22 -12.43 -25.63
CA LYS A 362 -4.21 -13.44 -25.99
C LYS A 362 -3.06 -13.37 -24.98
N LYS A 363 -2.85 -14.42 -24.18
CA LYS A 363 -1.70 -14.54 -23.27
C LYS A 363 -0.40 -14.55 -24.07
N LYS A 364 0.50 -13.64 -23.75
CA LYS A 364 1.94 -13.82 -24.03
C LYS A 364 2.46 -14.87 -23.03
N GLN A 365 3.24 -15.86 -23.51
CA GLN A 365 3.87 -16.81 -22.60
C GLN A 365 4.76 -16.03 -21.63
N SER A 366 4.46 -16.15 -20.33
CA SER A 366 5.34 -15.64 -19.28
C SER A 366 6.69 -16.34 -19.34
N PRO A 367 7.80 -15.64 -19.14
CA PRO A 367 9.08 -16.31 -18.85
C PRO A 367 8.91 -17.11 -17.56
N ASP A 368 9.33 -18.38 -17.59
CA ASP A 368 9.37 -19.23 -16.41
C ASP A 368 10.26 -18.59 -15.34
N PHE A 369 9.67 -18.22 -14.21
CA PHE A 369 10.37 -17.76 -13.01
C PHE A 369 10.91 -18.95 -12.19
N HIS A 370 11.66 -19.83 -12.86
CA HIS A 370 12.53 -20.80 -12.19
C HIS A 370 13.95 -20.61 -12.73
N ASP A 371 14.88 -20.43 -11.80
CA ASP A 371 16.33 -20.38 -11.98
C ASP A 371 16.98 -19.03 -12.34
N THR A 372 17.09 -18.13 -11.36
CA THR A 372 18.28 -17.27 -11.25
C THR A 372 18.53 -16.85 -9.79
N PHE A 373 18.87 -17.79 -8.93
CA PHE A 373 19.64 -17.50 -7.71
C PHE A 373 20.63 -18.64 -7.45
N SER A 374 21.75 -18.60 -8.17
CA SER A 374 22.99 -19.21 -7.69
C SER A 374 23.65 -18.19 -6.77
N SER A 375 23.78 -18.56 -5.51
CA SER A 375 24.54 -17.85 -4.49
C SER A 375 25.96 -17.55 -4.98
N PRO A 376 26.50 -16.36 -4.76
CA PRO A 376 27.95 -16.19 -4.78
C PRO A 376 28.51 -16.80 -3.50
N THR A 377 29.20 -17.91 -3.65
CA THR A 377 30.11 -18.49 -2.65
C THR A 377 31.26 -17.53 -2.37
N LYS A 378 31.49 -17.28 -1.11
CA LYS A 378 32.62 -16.73 -0.36
C LYS A 378 32.56 -15.25 -0.05
#